data_c3744edcc375f48e19a5b3ef6b066508
#
_entry.id   c3744edcc375f48e19a5b3ef6b066508
#
_cell.length_a   1.000
_cell.length_b   1.000
_cell.length_c   1.000
_cell.angle_alpha   90.00
_cell.angle_beta   90.00
_cell.angle_gamma   90.00
#
_symmetry.space_group_name_H-M   'P 1'
#
loop_
_entity.id
_entity.type
_entity.pdbx_description
1 polymer ?
#
loop_
_entity_poly.entity_id
_entity_poly.type
_entity_poly.pdbx_seq_one_letter_code
_entity_poly.pdbx_strand_id
1 'polypeptide(L)'
;MLLLSREQILSFFSMRDAIEADKKAFVLHTEGKAKVPLRINLETEDKSGQCMFMPAYVGGLNMAGVKMVSFFPGNAEKQIPVVPATVALIDGTTGLVTAIVEGTTLTQLRTAAISGAATELLSNPDSRVAALFGTGGQAPAQLEALMTVRNLREVRVFDLNPERLQKFVAKHQPLADRFGTKLVAAGNSDEAVEGADIVTTVTTSSTPVFDGNRVKPGCHVNGVGSYTPVMREIPAELLWRAGRIFVDNREAVLAEAGDFLIPMAEGLFSPDRITGELGELILGQVPGRTAPDEITVMKTVGFATLDVVATAAVVEKARELGIGTEIAL
;
A
#
# COMPACT_ATOMS: atom_id res chain seq x y z
N MET A 1 -25.56 8.04 11.94
CA MET A 1 -24.15 8.01 11.49
C MET A 1 -23.45 6.88 12.21
N LEU A 2 -22.79 5.96 11.49
CA LEU A 2 -22.07 4.82 12.05
C LEU A 2 -20.64 5.20 12.46
N LEU A 3 -20.21 4.82 13.68
CA LEU A 3 -18.81 4.90 14.11
C LEU A 3 -18.21 3.51 14.15
N LEU A 4 -16.99 3.35 13.62
CA LEU A 4 -16.24 2.11 13.63
C LEU A 4 -14.84 2.30 14.19
N SER A 5 -14.53 1.54 15.25
CA SER A 5 -13.21 1.50 15.89
C SER A 5 -12.27 0.53 15.16
N ARG A 6 -10.99 0.61 15.52
CA ARG A 6 -9.95 -0.32 15.08
C ARG A 6 -10.31 -1.78 15.37
N GLU A 7 -10.71 -2.06 16.59
CA GLU A 7 -11.00 -3.43 17.06
C GLU A 7 -12.19 -4.02 16.30
N GLN A 8 -13.20 -3.18 16.05
CA GLN A 8 -14.36 -3.59 15.26
C GLN A 8 -13.94 -3.93 13.82
N ILE A 9 -13.19 -3.04 13.14
CA ILE A 9 -12.74 -3.29 11.76
C ILE A 9 -11.96 -4.62 11.69
N LEU A 10 -10.99 -4.82 12.56
CA LEU A 10 -10.13 -6.03 12.57
C LEU A 10 -10.89 -7.31 12.92
N SER A 11 -12.08 -7.22 13.53
CA SER A 11 -12.87 -8.40 13.90
C SER A 11 -13.61 -9.04 12.72
N PHE A 12 -13.87 -8.29 11.64
CA PHE A 12 -14.69 -8.78 10.53
C PHE A 12 -14.14 -8.47 9.13
N PHE A 13 -13.23 -7.51 8.98
CA PHE A 13 -12.71 -7.10 7.67
C PHE A 13 -11.31 -7.68 7.44
N SER A 14 -11.24 -8.68 6.60
CA SER A 14 -10.00 -9.41 6.30
C SER A 14 -9.13 -8.70 5.26
N MET A 15 -7.86 -9.09 5.16
CA MET A 15 -6.97 -8.63 4.08
C MET A 15 -7.52 -8.98 2.69
N ARG A 16 -8.20 -10.13 2.53
CA ARG A 16 -8.85 -10.50 1.26
C ARG A 16 -9.98 -9.54 0.92
N ASP A 17 -10.81 -9.16 1.89
CA ASP A 17 -11.86 -8.15 1.68
C ASP A 17 -11.27 -6.82 1.22
N ALA A 18 -10.16 -6.39 1.83
CA ALA A 18 -9.45 -5.16 1.46
C ALA A 18 -8.90 -5.22 0.03
N ILE A 19 -8.30 -6.35 -0.38
CA ILE A 19 -7.79 -6.55 -1.74
C ILE A 19 -8.90 -6.46 -2.77
N GLU A 20 -10.06 -7.07 -2.52
CA GLU A 20 -11.19 -7.00 -3.46
C GLU A 20 -11.81 -5.59 -3.49
N ALA A 21 -11.85 -4.88 -2.35
CA ALA A 21 -12.27 -3.47 -2.31
C ALA A 21 -11.35 -2.57 -3.13
N ASP A 22 -10.02 -2.76 -3.02
CA ASP A 22 -9.05 -1.99 -3.79
C ASP A 22 -9.12 -2.30 -5.29
N LYS A 23 -9.28 -3.56 -5.69
CA LYS A 23 -9.52 -3.90 -7.11
C LYS A 23 -10.75 -3.18 -7.66
N LYS A 24 -11.84 -3.13 -6.89
CA LYS A 24 -13.04 -2.37 -7.26
C LYS A 24 -12.75 -0.87 -7.37
N ALA A 25 -11.95 -0.32 -6.46
CA ALA A 25 -11.54 1.09 -6.49
C ALA A 25 -10.74 1.42 -7.75
N PHE A 26 -9.79 0.58 -8.13
CA PHE A 26 -9.00 0.73 -9.35
C PHE A 26 -9.88 0.68 -10.60
N VAL A 27 -10.81 -0.26 -10.68
CA VAL A 27 -11.76 -0.34 -11.80
C VAL A 27 -12.59 0.93 -11.91
N LEU A 28 -13.20 1.40 -10.81
CA LEU A 28 -14.01 2.62 -10.80
C LEU A 28 -13.20 3.86 -11.18
N HIS A 29 -11.94 3.92 -10.76
CA HIS A 29 -11.05 5.02 -11.13
C HIS A 29 -10.74 5.01 -12.63
N THR A 30 -10.30 3.87 -13.17
CA THR A 30 -9.93 3.72 -14.58
C THR A 30 -11.12 3.92 -15.53
N GLU A 31 -12.33 3.56 -15.10
CA GLU A 31 -13.57 3.84 -15.86
C GLU A 31 -14.00 5.31 -15.80
N GLY A 32 -13.24 6.19 -15.13
CA GLY A 32 -13.60 7.60 -14.97
C GLY A 32 -14.78 7.86 -14.02
N LYS A 33 -15.15 6.87 -13.21
CA LYS A 33 -16.26 6.95 -12.24
C LYS A 33 -15.84 7.53 -10.88
N ALA A 34 -14.62 8.05 -10.77
CA ALA A 34 -14.12 8.70 -9.56
C ALA A 34 -13.55 10.09 -9.90
N LYS A 35 -13.82 11.06 -9.02
CA LYS A 35 -13.19 12.38 -9.04
C LYS A 35 -12.26 12.49 -7.85
N VAL A 36 -10.96 12.61 -8.11
CA VAL A 36 -9.91 12.56 -7.10
C VAL A 36 -8.93 13.72 -7.31
N PRO A 37 -9.06 14.81 -6.58
CA PRO A 37 -8.03 15.83 -6.59
C PRO A 37 -6.77 15.32 -5.88
N LEU A 38 -5.62 15.93 -6.17
CA LEU A 38 -4.40 15.70 -5.39
C LEU A 38 -4.65 16.04 -3.91
N ARG A 39 -3.93 15.36 -3.03
CA ARG A 39 -4.03 15.58 -1.58
C ARG A 39 -3.66 17.02 -1.21
N ILE A 40 -4.37 17.58 -0.24
CA ILE A 40 -4.05 18.87 0.35
C ILE A 40 -3.12 18.61 1.53
N ASN A 41 -1.97 19.26 1.53
CA ASN A 41 -0.93 19.09 2.54
C ASN A 41 -0.77 20.41 3.34
N LEU A 42 -0.89 20.32 4.66
CA LEU A 42 -0.72 21.44 5.58
C LEU A 42 0.37 21.08 6.59
N GLU A 43 1.52 21.73 6.46
CA GLU A 43 2.62 21.59 7.42
C GLU A 43 2.37 22.43 8.67
N THR A 44 2.86 21.95 9.81
CA THR A 44 2.91 22.77 11.04
C THR A 44 3.97 23.87 10.90
N GLU A 45 3.80 24.99 11.61
CA GLU A 45 4.73 26.13 11.54
C GLU A 45 6.17 25.73 11.92
N ASP A 46 6.32 24.85 12.90
CA ASP A 46 7.60 24.31 13.37
C ASP A 46 8.14 23.13 12.54
N LYS A 47 7.42 22.73 11.47
CA LYS A 47 7.72 21.58 10.62
C LYS A 47 7.86 20.25 11.36
N SER A 48 7.31 20.14 12.56
CA SER A 48 7.31 18.92 13.36
C SER A 48 6.33 17.86 12.87
N GLY A 49 5.40 18.25 11.97
CA GLY A 49 4.39 17.35 11.40
C GLY A 49 3.61 17.99 10.27
N GLN A 50 2.74 17.18 9.67
CA GLN A 50 1.85 17.62 8.60
C GLN A 50 0.48 16.96 8.72
N CYS A 51 -0.55 17.68 8.30
CA CYS A 51 -1.92 17.17 8.13
C CYS A 51 -2.26 17.10 6.66
N MET A 52 -2.80 15.98 6.22
CA MET A 52 -3.18 15.73 4.84
C MET A 52 -4.68 15.45 4.74
N PHE A 53 -5.32 16.05 3.73
CA PHE A 53 -6.73 15.85 3.43
C PHE A 53 -6.83 15.22 2.04
N MET A 54 -7.45 14.06 1.97
CA MET A 54 -7.54 13.25 0.76
C MET A 54 -9.02 13.02 0.42
N PRO A 55 -9.66 13.96 -0.28
CA PRO A 55 -11.06 13.82 -0.67
C PRO A 55 -11.20 13.02 -1.98
N ALA A 56 -12.33 12.32 -2.12
CA ALA A 56 -12.78 11.77 -3.40
C ALA A 56 -14.31 11.68 -3.46
N TYR A 57 -14.84 11.73 -4.69
CA TYR A 57 -16.21 11.33 -5.00
C TYR A 57 -16.17 10.14 -5.94
N VAL A 58 -16.88 9.07 -5.58
CA VAL A 58 -16.95 7.83 -6.34
C VAL A 58 -18.38 7.66 -6.88
N GLY A 59 -18.59 8.05 -8.14
CA GLY A 59 -19.89 8.05 -8.80
C GLY A 59 -20.51 6.65 -8.89
N GLY A 60 -19.68 5.61 -9.11
CA GLY A 60 -20.15 4.23 -9.14
C GLY A 60 -20.74 3.71 -7.81
N LEU A 61 -20.46 4.38 -6.69
CA LEU A 61 -21.04 4.12 -5.38
C LEU A 61 -22.01 5.22 -4.95
N ASN A 62 -22.06 6.32 -5.69
CA ASN A 62 -22.72 7.56 -5.30
C ASN A 62 -22.33 8.02 -3.88
N MET A 63 -21.00 8.02 -3.59
CA MET A 63 -20.46 8.37 -2.29
C MET A 63 -19.29 9.34 -2.45
N ALA A 64 -19.21 10.30 -1.54
CA ALA A 64 -18.01 11.09 -1.32
C ALA A 64 -17.36 10.67 -0.01
N GLY A 65 -16.10 11.01 0.16
CA GLY A 65 -15.41 10.83 1.44
C GLY A 65 -14.16 11.66 1.51
N VAL A 66 -13.66 11.79 2.72
CA VAL A 66 -12.37 12.45 2.98
C VAL A 66 -11.62 11.66 4.05
N LYS A 67 -10.39 11.28 3.72
CA LYS A 67 -9.45 10.82 4.72
C LYS A 67 -8.66 12.01 5.26
N MET A 68 -8.75 12.23 6.54
CA MET A 68 -7.90 13.11 7.31
C MET A 68 -6.78 12.25 7.90
N VAL A 69 -5.56 12.45 7.46
CA VAL A 69 -4.39 11.70 7.91
C VAL A 69 -3.27 12.66 8.24
N SER A 70 -2.52 12.36 9.29
CA SER A 70 -1.41 13.22 9.71
C SER A 70 -0.12 12.40 9.80
N PHE A 71 1.02 13.07 9.70
CA PHE A 71 2.34 12.49 9.93
C PHE A 71 3.07 13.30 10.99
N PHE A 72 3.25 12.73 12.16
CA PHE A 72 3.90 13.33 13.33
C PHE A 72 4.95 12.36 13.89
N PRO A 73 6.21 12.43 13.44
CA PRO A 73 7.27 11.52 13.87
C PRO A 73 7.47 11.46 15.40
N GLY A 74 7.34 12.59 16.10
CA GLY A 74 7.44 12.68 17.56
C GLY A 74 6.36 11.90 18.35
N ASN A 75 5.33 11.41 17.68
CA ASN A 75 4.32 10.56 18.30
C ASN A 75 4.88 9.19 18.72
N ALA A 76 5.98 8.74 18.08
CA ALA A 76 6.63 7.49 18.47
C ALA A 76 7.08 7.48 19.92
N GLU A 77 7.62 8.60 20.42
CA GLU A 77 8.05 8.76 21.82
C GLU A 77 6.87 8.75 22.80
N LYS A 78 5.69 9.17 22.33
CA LYS A 78 4.46 9.21 23.12
C LYS A 78 3.66 7.91 23.06
N GLN A 79 4.14 6.90 22.32
CA GLN A 79 3.47 5.62 22.08
C GLN A 79 2.06 5.75 21.45
N ILE A 80 1.85 6.79 20.66
CA ILE A 80 0.64 6.99 19.86
C ILE A 80 0.98 6.90 18.36
N PRO A 81 0.00 6.66 17.48
CA PRO A 81 0.27 6.49 16.06
C PRO A 81 1.05 7.65 15.44
N VAL A 82 2.13 7.34 14.73
CA VAL A 82 2.90 8.33 13.94
C VAL A 82 2.08 8.84 12.77
N VAL A 83 1.17 8.00 12.26
CA VAL A 83 0.29 8.30 11.13
C VAL A 83 -1.17 8.06 11.55
N PRO A 84 -1.72 8.91 12.46
CA PRO A 84 -3.13 8.79 12.81
C PRO A 84 -4.01 9.23 11.65
N ALA A 85 -5.14 8.55 11.46
CA ALA A 85 -6.09 8.88 10.42
C ALA A 85 -7.55 8.62 10.84
N THR A 86 -8.46 9.36 10.21
CA THR A 86 -9.92 9.18 10.28
C THR A 86 -10.50 9.35 8.89
N VAL A 87 -11.49 8.54 8.54
CA VAL A 87 -12.22 8.67 7.26
C VAL A 87 -13.67 8.99 7.52
N ALA A 88 -14.18 10.06 6.90
CA ALA A 88 -15.59 10.38 6.84
C ALA A 88 -16.17 9.93 5.50
N LEU A 89 -17.33 9.24 5.54
CA LEU A 89 -18.08 8.82 4.36
C LEU A 89 -19.38 9.62 4.27
N ILE A 90 -19.66 10.13 3.07
CA ILE A 90 -20.78 11.03 2.76
C ILE A 90 -21.68 10.37 1.72
N ASP A 91 -22.98 10.32 1.97
CA ASP A 91 -23.98 9.88 0.99
C ASP A 91 -24.12 10.92 -0.12
N GLY A 92 -23.94 10.50 -1.36
CA GLY A 92 -23.97 11.39 -2.54
C GLY A 92 -25.38 11.87 -2.94
N THR A 93 -26.44 11.34 -2.35
CA THR A 93 -27.83 11.75 -2.59
C THR A 93 -28.25 12.85 -1.62
N THR A 94 -27.90 12.68 -0.35
CA THR A 94 -28.37 13.55 0.74
C THR A 94 -27.33 14.54 1.23
N GLY A 95 -26.03 14.28 0.95
CA GLY A 95 -24.91 15.05 1.50
C GLY A 95 -24.63 14.78 2.98
N LEU A 96 -25.33 13.84 3.61
CA LEU A 96 -25.13 13.52 5.02
C LEU A 96 -23.87 12.68 5.23
N VAL A 97 -23.13 12.95 6.30
CA VAL A 97 -22.07 12.05 6.79
C VAL A 97 -22.73 10.79 7.35
N THR A 98 -22.48 9.65 6.70
CA THR A 98 -23.12 8.37 7.05
C THR A 98 -22.25 7.50 7.94
N ALA A 99 -20.93 7.71 7.93
CA ALA A 99 -19.99 6.99 8.79
C ALA A 99 -18.74 7.81 9.08
N ILE A 100 -18.16 7.55 10.26
CA ILE A 100 -16.79 7.93 10.65
C ILE A 100 -16.05 6.64 11.02
N VAL A 101 -14.95 6.39 10.35
CA VAL A 101 -14.20 5.12 10.49
C VAL A 101 -12.77 5.41 10.96
N GLU A 102 -12.25 4.58 11.85
CA GLU A 102 -10.85 4.65 12.29
C GLU A 102 -9.96 4.42 11.06
N GLY A 103 -9.25 5.46 10.68
CA GLY A 103 -8.55 5.53 9.40
C GLY A 103 -7.14 4.97 9.43
N THR A 104 -6.49 4.84 10.60
CA THR A 104 -5.12 4.32 10.70
C THR A 104 -5.05 2.86 10.28
N THR A 105 -5.93 2.03 10.85
CA THR A 105 -6.06 0.61 10.47
C THR A 105 -6.53 0.46 9.04
N LEU A 106 -7.56 1.24 8.65
CA LEU A 106 -8.05 1.21 7.28
C LEU A 106 -6.94 1.55 6.28
N THR A 107 -6.13 2.58 6.56
CA THR A 107 -4.98 2.96 5.71
C THR A 107 -3.94 1.85 5.64
N GLN A 108 -3.67 1.13 6.75
CA GLN A 108 -2.77 -0.02 6.74
C GLN A 108 -3.31 -1.13 5.84
N LEU A 109 -4.58 -1.49 6.00
CA LEU A 109 -5.22 -2.54 5.21
C LEU A 109 -5.28 -2.20 3.72
N ARG A 110 -5.81 -0.99 3.34
CA ARG A 110 -5.94 -0.62 1.92
C ARG A 110 -4.58 -0.39 1.24
N THR A 111 -3.55 0.09 1.96
CA THR A 111 -2.22 0.25 1.37
C THR A 111 -1.56 -1.11 1.11
N ALA A 112 -1.73 -2.06 2.00
CA ALA A 112 -1.25 -3.41 1.80
C ALA A 112 -2.06 -4.17 0.74
N ALA A 113 -3.36 -3.88 0.64
CA ALA A 113 -4.24 -4.44 -0.38
C ALA A 113 -3.81 -4.08 -1.81
N ILE A 114 -3.25 -2.88 -2.04
CA ILE A 114 -2.64 -2.52 -3.34
C ILE A 114 -1.51 -3.49 -3.70
N SER A 115 -0.58 -3.71 -2.77
CA SER A 115 0.52 -4.66 -2.96
C SER A 115 0.02 -6.09 -3.13
N GLY A 116 -1.02 -6.46 -2.37
CA GLY A 116 -1.69 -7.76 -2.51
C GLY A 116 -2.28 -7.95 -3.91
N ALA A 117 -3.06 -6.99 -4.40
CA ALA A 117 -3.66 -7.02 -5.74
C ALA A 117 -2.59 -7.07 -6.83
N ALA A 118 -1.55 -6.22 -6.73
CA ALA A 118 -0.45 -6.21 -7.68
C ALA A 118 0.33 -7.53 -7.66
N THR A 119 0.64 -8.07 -6.48
CA THR A 119 1.33 -9.35 -6.32
C THR A 119 0.51 -10.50 -6.91
N GLU A 120 -0.81 -10.52 -6.70
CA GLU A 120 -1.70 -11.54 -7.24
C GLU A 120 -1.70 -11.55 -8.77
N LEU A 121 -1.64 -10.38 -9.39
CA LEU A 121 -1.71 -10.21 -10.86
C LEU A 121 -0.35 -10.28 -11.55
N LEU A 122 0.74 -9.89 -10.88
CA LEU A 122 2.03 -9.66 -11.50
C LEU A 122 3.16 -10.58 -11.03
N SER A 123 3.06 -11.26 -9.90
CA SER A 123 4.06 -12.25 -9.50
C SER A 123 3.77 -13.61 -10.11
N ASN A 124 4.79 -14.47 -10.23
CA ASN A 124 4.59 -15.87 -10.63
C ASN A 124 3.68 -16.58 -9.63
N PRO A 125 2.72 -17.42 -10.09
CA PRO A 125 1.79 -18.11 -9.18
C PRO A 125 2.46 -19.06 -8.20
N ASP A 126 3.64 -19.59 -8.56
CA ASP A 126 4.45 -20.51 -7.78
C ASP A 126 5.50 -19.82 -6.89
N SER A 127 5.42 -18.49 -6.73
CA SER A 127 6.27 -17.70 -5.83
C SER A 127 6.22 -18.26 -4.40
N ARG A 128 7.40 -18.47 -3.78
CA ARG A 128 7.55 -19.12 -2.47
C ARG A 128 8.36 -18.33 -1.46
N VAL A 129 9.18 -17.39 -1.92
CA VAL A 129 10.06 -16.58 -1.08
C VAL A 129 9.78 -15.11 -1.32
N ALA A 130 9.52 -14.37 -0.24
CA ALA A 130 9.39 -12.93 -0.32
C ALA A 130 10.45 -12.23 0.55
N ALA A 131 10.77 -11.00 0.17
CA ALA A 131 11.57 -10.06 0.97
C ALA A 131 10.69 -8.86 1.35
N LEU A 132 10.76 -8.45 2.62
CA LEU A 132 10.08 -7.28 3.15
C LEU A 132 11.11 -6.33 3.75
N PHE A 133 11.24 -5.13 3.19
CA PHE A 133 12.14 -4.08 3.64
C PHE A 133 11.37 -3.04 4.45
N GLY A 134 11.77 -2.88 5.72
CA GLY A 134 11.13 -2.01 6.70
C GLY A 134 10.21 -2.76 7.66
N THR A 135 10.22 -2.31 8.93
CA THR A 135 9.43 -2.88 10.04
C THR A 135 8.54 -1.82 10.70
N GLY A 136 8.19 -0.77 9.92
CA GLY A 136 7.33 0.32 10.37
C GLY A 136 5.85 -0.05 10.47
N GLY A 137 5.00 0.97 10.68
CA GLY A 137 3.57 0.80 10.92
C GLY A 137 2.78 0.13 9.78
N GLN A 138 3.27 0.20 8.54
CA GLN A 138 2.64 -0.45 7.38
C GLN A 138 3.10 -1.92 7.20
N ALA A 139 4.28 -2.27 7.70
CA ALA A 139 4.89 -3.58 7.42
C ALA A 139 4.05 -4.79 7.86
N PRO A 140 3.31 -4.79 9.00
CA PRO A 140 2.47 -5.92 9.38
C PRO A 140 1.37 -6.25 8.36
N ALA A 141 0.70 -5.22 7.83
CA ALA A 141 -0.34 -5.39 6.83
C ALA A 141 0.25 -5.82 5.48
N GLN A 142 1.42 -5.29 5.08
CA GLN A 142 2.14 -5.73 3.87
C GLN A 142 2.51 -7.21 3.95
N LEU A 143 3.03 -7.66 5.11
CA LEU A 143 3.31 -9.06 5.36
C LEU A 143 2.08 -9.94 5.18
N GLU A 144 0.94 -9.55 5.78
CA GLU A 144 -0.32 -10.27 5.68
C GLU A 144 -0.82 -10.33 4.23
N ALA A 145 -0.74 -9.23 3.47
CA ALA A 145 -1.17 -9.17 2.08
C ALA A 145 -0.37 -10.16 1.21
N LEU A 146 0.95 -10.22 1.34
CA LEU A 146 1.80 -11.15 0.62
C LEU A 146 1.39 -12.61 0.87
N MET A 147 1.21 -12.97 2.14
CA MET A 147 0.81 -14.32 2.54
C MET A 147 -0.64 -14.66 2.17
N THR A 148 -1.51 -13.65 2.04
CA THR A 148 -2.90 -13.83 1.61
C THR A 148 -3.00 -14.24 0.14
N VAL A 149 -2.10 -13.75 -0.71
CA VAL A 149 -2.18 -13.95 -2.17
C VAL A 149 -1.21 -14.98 -2.72
N ARG A 150 -0.19 -15.37 -1.94
CA ARG A 150 0.79 -16.40 -2.33
C ARG A 150 1.06 -17.37 -1.18
N ASN A 151 1.21 -18.64 -1.54
CA ASN A 151 1.57 -19.69 -0.58
C ASN A 151 3.09 -19.65 -0.34
N LEU A 152 3.53 -18.66 0.46
CA LEU A 152 4.94 -18.43 0.75
C LEU A 152 5.44 -19.44 1.80
N ARG A 153 6.61 -20.02 1.56
CA ARG A 153 7.34 -20.81 2.57
C ARG A 153 8.16 -19.93 3.52
N GLU A 154 8.62 -18.78 3.02
CA GLU A 154 9.54 -17.90 3.72
C GLU A 154 9.32 -16.43 3.36
N VAL A 155 9.35 -15.55 4.36
CA VAL A 155 9.48 -14.11 4.19
C VAL A 155 10.72 -13.65 4.95
N ARG A 156 11.68 -13.09 4.22
CA ARG A 156 12.88 -12.48 4.76
C ARG A 156 12.62 -11.02 5.05
N VAL A 157 12.76 -10.62 6.29
CA VAL A 157 12.52 -9.26 6.74
C VAL A 157 13.86 -8.58 6.96
N PHE A 158 14.02 -7.36 6.49
CA PHE A 158 15.19 -6.53 6.74
C PHE A 158 14.81 -5.13 7.23
N ASP A 159 15.55 -4.65 8.21
CA ASP A 159 15.47 -3.28 8.74
C ASP A 159 16.89 -2.85 9.20
N LEU A 160 17.21 -1.57 9.02
CA LEU A 160 18.50 -1.03 9.46
C LEU A 160 18.70 -1.09 10.98
N ASN A 161 17.60 -1.19 11.75
CA ASN A 161 17.65 -1.35 13.20
C ASN A 161 17.47 -2.83 13.57
N PRO A 162 18.53 -3.54 14.02
CA PRO A 162 18.47 -4.97 14.34
C PRO A 162 17.49 -5.32 15.46
N GLU A 163 17.35 -4.46 16.46
CA GLU A 163 16.42 -4.72 17.57
C GLU A 163 14.96 -4.65 17.10
N ARG A 164 14.64 -3.65 16.27
CA ARG A 164 13.30 -3.54 15.67
C ARG A 164 13.01 -4.72 14.77
N LEU A 165 13.98 -5.15 13.97
CA LEU A 165 13.89 -6.33 13.11
C LEU A 165 13.56 -7.59 13.92
N GLN A 166 14.30 -7.88 14.98
CA GLN A 166 14.07 -9.07 15.83
C GLN A 166 12.72 -9.00 16.52
N LYS A 167 12.34 -7.83 17.06
CA LYS A 167 11.02 -7.63 17.68
C LYS A 167 9.88 -7.83 16.67
N PHE A 168 10.05 -7.34 15.43
CA PHE A 168 9.06 -7.51 14.38
C PHE A 168 8.86 -8.98 14.04
N VAL A 169 9.95 -9.72 13.76
CA VAL A 169 9.89 -11.15 13.41
C VAL A 169 9.24 -11.94 14.54
N ALA A 170 9.69 -11.77 15.79
CA ALA A 170 9.11 -12.47 16.94
C ALA A 170 7.61 -12.17 17.13
N LYS A 171 7.22 -10.92 16.99
CA LYS A 171 5.83 -10.46 17.15
C LYS A 171 4.89 -11.02 16.09
N HIS A 172 5.38 -11.13 14.83
CA HIS A 172 4.53 -11.49 13.69
C HIS A 172 4.68 -12.93 13.22
N GLN A 173 5.58 -13.75 13.82
CA GLN A 173 5.67 -15.18 13.54
C GLN A 173 4.34 -15.91 13.79
N PRO A 174 3.56 -15.66 14.86
CA PRO A 174 2.26 -16.31 15.05
C PRO A 174 1.24 -16.00 13.94
N LEU A 175 1.30 -14.83 13.31
CA LEU A 175 0.51 -14.53 12.12
C LEU A 175 0.98 -15.37 10.94
N ALA A 176 2.30 -15.43 10.68
CA ALA A 176 2.87 -16.17 9.59
C ALA A 176 2.64 -17.68 9.70
N ASP A 177 2.64 -18.23 10.93
CA ASP A 177 2.34 -19.64 11.20
C ASP A 177 0.95 -20.04 10.72
N ARG A 178 -0.03 -19.14 10.77
CA ARG A 178 -1.39 -19.37 10.24
C ARG A 178 -1.39 -19.59 8.73
N PHE A 179 -0.38 -19.09 8.02
CA PHE A 179 -0.18 -19.25 6.57
C PHE A 179 0.86 -20.35 6.24
N GLY A 180 1.43 -21.02 7.25
CA GLY A 180 2.51 -21.98 7.06
C GLY A 180 3.83 -21.31 6.60
N THR A 181 4.03 -20.04 6.88
CA THR A 181 5.15 -19.24 6.42
C THR A 181 6.16 -19.02 7.55
N LYS A 182 7.46 -19.17 7.24
CA LYS A 182 8.54 -18.84 8.16
C LYS A 182 8.98 -17.40 7.95
N LEU A 183 9.08 -16.62 9.03
CA LEU A 183 9.73 -15.31 9.02
C LEU A 183 11.21 -15.47 9.36
N VAL A 184 12.06 -14.79 8.60
CA VAL A 184 13.52 -14.80 8.79
C VAL A 184 14.02 -13.36 8.88
N ALA A 185 14.71 -13.05 9.97
CA ALA A 185 15.45 -11.79 10.06
C ALA A 185 16.70 -11.90 9.19
N ALA A 186 16.78 -11.15 8.10
CA ALA A 186 17.94 -11.13 7.22
C ALA A 186 19.08 -10.31 7.86
N GLY A 187 20.31 -10.79 7.71
CA GLY A 187 21.50 -10.14 8.27
C GLY A 187 21.90 -8.87 7.52
N ASN A 188 21.51 -8.74 6.25
CA ASN A 188 21.73 -7.56 5.41
C ASN A 188 20.72 -7.52 4.26
N SER A 189 20.70 -6.41 3.50
CA SER A 189 19.79 -6.22 2.37
C SER A 189 20.00 -7.22 1.24
N ASP A 190 21.23 -7.62 0.98
CA ASP A 190 21.59 -8.59 -0.08
C ASP A 190 21.02 -9.96 0.23
N GLU A 191 21.16 -10.42 1.48
CA GLU A 191 20.62 -11.69 1.95
C GLU A 191 19.08 -11.70 1.89
N ALA A 192 18.43 -10.55 2.12
CA ALA A 192 16.99 -10.43 2.00
C ALA A 192 16.51 -10.60 0.56
N VAL A 193 17.16 -9.93 -0.41
CA VAL A 193 16.69 -9.86 -1.80
C VAL A 193 17.11 -11.07 -2.63
N GLU A 194 18.23 -11.71 -2.30
CA GLU A 194 18.81 -12.80 -3.11
C GLU A 194 17.86 -13.99 -3.23
N GLY A 195 17.48 -14.34 -4.48
CA GLY A 195 16.58 -15.45 -4.75
C GLY A 195 15.12 -15.21 -4.33
N ALA A 196 14.73 -13.99 -3.89
CA ALA A 196 13.33 -13.66 -3.60
C ALA A 196 12.49 -13.64 -4.89
N ASP A 197 11.29 -14.21 -4.81
CA ASP A 197 10.28 -14.17 -5.88
C ASP A 197 9.50 -12.86 -5.86
N ILE A 198 9.35 -12.30 -4.66
CA ILE A 198 8.63 -11.06 -4.42
C ILE A 198 9.47 -10.18 -3.48
N VAL A 199 9.58 -8.89 -3.79
CA VAL A 199 10.20 -7.89 -2.92
C VAL A 199 9.17 -6.81 -2.63
N THR A 200 9.01 -6.43 -1.36
CA THR A 200 8.16 -5.30 -0.96
C THR A 200 8.97 -4.35 -0.11
N THR A 201 9.01 -3.08 -0.51
CA THR A 201 9.67 -2.01 0.25
C THR A 201 8.63 -1.09 0.87
N VAL A 202 8.77 -0.83 2.18
CA VAL A 202 7.83 -0.02 2.96
C VAL A 202 8.58 0.81 4.01
N THR A 203 9.61 1.52 3.54
CA THR A 203 10.51 2.32 4.38
C THR A 203 10.30 3.82 4.15
N THR A 204 10.95 4.63 4.95
CA THR A 204 11.06 6.08 4.76
C THR A 204 12.44 6.48 4.22
N SER A 205 13.14 5.58 3.54
CA SER A 205 14.48 5.81 3.01
C SER A 205 14.51 6.92 1.95
N SER A 206 15.60 7.66 1.92
CA SER A 206 15.92 8.60 0.84
C SER A 206 16.93 8.03 -0.18
N THR A 207 17.36 6.78 0.04
CA THR A 207 18.29 6.06 -0.84
C THR A 207 17.78 4.64 -1.09
N PRO A 208 18.15 4.00 -2.22
CA PRO A 208 17.75 2.64 -2.52
C PRO A 208 18.04 1.67 -1.37
N VAL A 209 17.12 0.75 -1.08
CA VAL A 209 17.21 -0.11 0.10
C VAL A 209 17.78 -1.50 -0.19
N PHE A 210 18.05 -1.80 -1.47
CA PHE A 210 18.70 -3.03 -1.93
C PHE A 210 19.44 -2.78 -3.26
N ASP A 211 20.34 -3.69 -3.64
CA ASP A 211 20.99 -3.70 -4.95
C ASP A 211 20.03 -4.30 -6.01
N GLY A 212 19.61 -3.49 -6.97
CA GLY A 212 18.72 -3.90 -8.06
C GLY A 212 19.29 -4.99 -8.96
N ASN A 213 20.62 -5.14 -9.03
CA ASN A 213 21.25 -6.19 -9.81
C ASN A 213 21.08 -7.58 -9.20
N ARG A 214 20.84 -7.66 -7.88
CA ARG A 214 20.58 -8.92 -7.16
C ARG A 214 19.17 -9.44 -7.30
N VAL A 215 18.25 -8.62 -7.82
CA VAL A 215 16.89 -9.06 -8.10
C VAL A 215 16.94 -10.11 -9.21
N LYS A 216 16.46 -11.31 -8.91
CA LYS A 216 16.46 -12.40 -9.89
C LYS A 216 15.45 -12.20 -11.02
N PRO A 217 15.67 -12.81 -12.20
CA PRO A 217 14.63 -12.90 -13.22
C PRO A 217 13.34 -13.49 -12.66
N GLY A 218 12.19 -12.98 -13.12
CA GLY A 218 10.87 -13.42 -12.69
C GLY A 218 10.37 -12.80 -11.37
N CYS A 219 11.19 -11.99 -10.69
CA CYS A 219 10.78 -11.32 -9.46
C CYS A 219 9.69 -10.27 -9.69
N HIS A 220 8.79 -10.13 -8.73
CA HIS A 220 7.84 -9.01 -8.63
C HIS A 220 8.25 -8.07 -7.50
N VAL A 221 8.24 -6.75 -7.74
CA VAL A 221 8.66 -5.75 -6.76
C VAL A 221 7.54 -4.74 -6.50
N ASN A 222 7.15 -4.58 -5.23
CA ASN A 222 6.22 -3.56 -4.75
C ASN A 222 7.01 -2.42 -4.07
N GLY A 223 6.98 -1.22 -4.61
CA GLY A 223 7.52 0.01 -4.01
C GLY A 223 6.42 0.81 -3.34
N VAL A 224 6.39 0.82 -2.01
CA VAL A 224 5.28 1.37 -1.23
C VAL A 224 5.68 2.58 -0.38
N GLY A 225 6.88 2.59 0.17
CA GLY A 225 7.26 3.54 1.22
C GLY A 225 7.57 4.95 0.70
N SER A 226 8.10 5.09 -0.51
CA SER A 226 8.40 6.39 -1.11
C SER A 226 7.13 7.06 -1.64
N TYR A 227 6.62 8.06 -0.93
CA TYR A 227 5.42 8.85 -1.27
C TYR A 227 5.69 10.37 -1.29
N THR A 228 6.96 10.77 -1.24
CA THR A 228 7.41 12.16 -1.39
C THR A 228 8.56 12.24 -2.39
N PRO A 229 8.80 13.41 -3.04
CA PRO A 229 9.85 13.55 -4.05
C PRO A 229 11.27 13.28 -3.57
N VAL A 230 11.52 13.33 -2.25
CA VAL A 230 12.86 13.13 -1.64
C VAL A 230 13.08 11.72 -1.11
N MET A 231 12.04 10.89 -1.09
CA MET A 231 12.15 9.48 -0.66
C MET A 231 12.50 8.59 -1.83
N ARG A 232 13.35 7.58 -1.61
CA ARG A 232 13.72 6.61 -2.64
C ARG A 232 14.02 5.25 -2.03
N GLU A 233 13.33 4.23 -2.49
CA GLU A 233 13.53 2.83 -2.06
C GLU A 233 14.04 1.96 -3.21
N ILE A 234 13.52 2.21 -4.43
CA ILE A 234 13.80 1.41 -5.62
C ILE A 234 15.06 1.91 -6.32
N PRO A 235 16.06 1.03 -6.57
CA PRO A 235 17.24 1.39 -7.34
C PRO A 235 16.91 1.60 -8.82
N ALA A 236 17.57 2.57 -9.47
CA ALA A 236 17.30 2.92 -10.87
C ALA A 236 17.60 1.76 -11.84
N GLU A 237 18.63 0.97 -11.57
CA GLU A 237 19.00 -0.21 -12.37
C GLU A 237 17.87 -1.25 -12.40
N LEU A 238 17.06 -1.36 -11.34
CA LEU A 238 15.88 -2.23 -11.37
C LEU A 238 14.82 -1.73 -12.34
N LEU A 239 14.60 -0.41 -12.40
CA LEU A 239 13.64 0.19 -13.33
C LEU A 239 14.04 -0.07 -14.79
N TRP A 240 15.35 -0.12 -15.08
CA TRP A 240 15.86 -0.50 -16.41
C TRP A 240 15.65 -1.98 -16.71
N ARG A 241 15.86 -2.85 -15.73
CA ARG A 241 15.74 -4.31 -15.87
C ARG A 241 14.28 -4.78 -15.90
N ALA A 242 13.36 -3.97 -15.38
CA ALA A 242 11.94 -4.30 -15.36
C ALA A 242 11.38 -4.40 -16.79
N GLY A 243 10.77 -5.52 -17.10
CA GLY A 243 10.02 -5.70 -18.36
C GLY A 243 8.69 -4.94 -18.31
N ARG A 244 8.10 -4.81 -17.11
CA ARG A 244 6.85 -4.08 -16.90
C ARG A 244 6.85 -3.30 -15.61
N ILE A 245 6.35 -2.07 -15.70
CA ILE A 245 6.22 -1.15 -14.57
C ILE A 245 4.77 -0.68 -14.53
N PHE A 246 4.11 -0.97 -13.42
CA PHE A 246 2.75 -0.52 -13.13
C PHE A 246 2.73 0.51 -12.01
N VAL A 247 1.70 1.34 -12.01
CA VAL A 247 1.47 2.35 -10.98
C VAL A 247 0.01 2.29 -10.50
N ASP A 248 -0.25 2.82 -9.33
CA ASP A 248 -1.61 2.95 -8.81
C ASP A 248 -2.37 4.11 -9.47
N ASN A 249 -1.72 5.26 -9.62
CA ASN A 249 -2.22 6.44 -10.32
C ASN A 249 -1.03 7.18 -10.94
N ARG A 250 -1.03 7.31 -12.25
CA ARG A 250 0.10 7.88 -13.01
C ARG A 250 0.39 9.34 -12.63
N GLU A 251 -0.65 10.14 -12.49
CA GLU A 251 -0.52 11.55 -12.12
C GLU A 251 0.10 11.69 -10.73
N ALA A 252 -0.43 10.96 -9.74
CA ALA A 252 0.05 11.01 -8.36
C ALA A 252 1.50 10.49 -8.24
N VAL A 253 1.82 9.37 -8.88
CA VAL A 253 3.18 8.81 -8.82
C VAL A 253 4.20 9.75 -9.48
N LEU A 254 3.87 10.37 -10.61
CA LEU A 254 4.76 11.32 -11.28
C LEU A 254 4.82 12.70 -10.59
N ALA A 255 3.94 12.98 -9.64
CA ALA A 255 4.00 14.18 -8.80
C ALA A 255 4.73 13.95 -7.46
N GLU A 256 4.68 12.72 -6.91
CA GLU A 256 5.04 12.47 -5.51
C GLU A 256 6.15 11.43 -5.31
N ALA A 257 6.32 10.43 -6.20
CA ALA A 257 7.22 9.32 -5.94
C ALA A 257 8.66 9.62 -6.31
N GLY A 258 9.52 9.85 -5.32
CA GLY A 258 10.95 10.04 -5.53
C GLY A 258 11.63 8.83 -6.16
N ASP A 259 11.09 7.61 -6.03
CA ASP A 259 11.53 6.41 -6.76
C ASP A 259 11.56 6.61 -8.28
N PHE A 260 10.72 7.49 -8.83
CA PHE A 260 10.68 7.83 -10.25
C PHE A 260 11.25 9.23 -10.50
N LEU A 261 10.89 10.22 -9.67
CA LEU A 261 11.28 11.61 -9.87
C LEU A 261 12.81 11.81 -9.81
N ILE A 262 13.48 11.13 -8.86
CA ILE A 262 14.93 11.24 -8.72
C ILE A 262 15.64 10.60 -9.93
N PRO A 263 15.37 9.35 -10.34
CA PRO A 263 15.95 8.78 -11.56
C PRO A 263 15.58 9.55 -12.85
N MET A 264 14.40 10.18 -12.92
CA MET A 264 14.05 11.05 -14.04
C MET A 264 14.95 12.28 -14.11
N ALA A 265 15.18 12.94 -12.98
CA ALA A 265 16.08 14.10 -12.89
C ALA A 265 17.54 13.73 -13.21
N GLU A 266 17.94 12.49 -12.89
CA GLU A 266 19.26 11.92 -13.20
C GLU A 266 19.37 11.44 -14.68
N GLY A 267 18.29 11.46 -15.46
CA GLY A 267 18.27 10.92 -16.82
C GLY A 267 18.28 9.39 -16.89
N LEU A 268 17.98 8.72 -15.79
CA LEU A 268 18.02 7.26 -15.63
C LEU A 268 16.65 6.60 -15.77
N PHE A 269 15.57 7.34 -15.91
CA PHE A 269 14.21 6.82 -16.07
C PHE A 269 13.37 7.74 -16.95
N SER A 270 12.49 7.17 -17.76
CA SER A 270 11.47 7.90 -18.53
C SER A 270 10.07 7.41 -18.18
N PRO A 271 9.08 8.32 -18.05
CA PRO A 271 7.67 7.95 -17.84
C PRO A 271 7.09 6.99 -18.88
N ASP A 272 7.65 6.98 -20.09
CA ASP A 272 7.25 6.07 -21.18
C ASP A 272 7.51 4.59 -20.85
N ARG A 273 8.35 4.32 -19.85
CA ARG A 273 8.59 2.97 -19.31
C ARG A 273 7.44 2.44 -18.47
N ILE A 274 6.51 3.30 -18.03
CA ILE A 274 5.33 2.88 -17.28
C ILE A 274 4.39 2.17 -18.24
N THR A 275 4.19 0.87 -18.01
CA THR A 275 3.33 0.00 -18.81
C THR A 275 1.86 0.42 -18.71
N GLY A 276 1.41 0.74 -17.51
CA GLY A 276 0.03 1.16 -17.26
C GLY A 276 -0.29 1.36 -15.78
N GLU A 277 -1.54 1.69 -15.52
CA GLU A 277 -2.09 1.69 -14.16
C GLU A 277 -2.62 0.30 -13.79
N LEU A 278 -2.66 0.00 -12.48
CA LEU A 278 -3.15 -1.30 -12.00
C LEU A 278 -4.61 -1.56 -12.40
N GLY A 279 -5.43 -0.50 -12.50
CA GLY A 279 -6.81 -0.61 -12.95
C GLY A 279 -6.93 -1.00 -14.43
N GLU A 280 -6.04 -0.51 -15.29
CA GLU A 280 -5.98 -0.91 -16.71
C GLU A 280 -5.62 -2.40 -16.83
N LEU A 281 -4.72 -2.88 -15.97
CA LEU A 281 -4.37 -4.30 -15.90
C LEU A 281 -5.57 -5.15 -15.46
N ILE A 282 -6.28 -4.74 -14.42
CA ILE A 282 -7.47 -5.45 -13.90
C ILE A 282 -8.56 -5.55 -14.98
N LEU A 283 -8.73 -4.49 -15.78
CA LEU A 283 -9.69 -4.45 -16.89
C LEU A 283 -9.19 -5.16 -18.18
N GLY A 284 -7.96 -5.69 -18.18
CA GLY A 284 -7.37 -6.34 -19.35
C GLY A 284 -7.05 -5.38 -20.51
N GLN A 285 -6.96 -4.08 -20.25
CA GLN A 285 -6.63 -3.05 -21.24
C GLN A 285 -5.14 -3.03 -21.58
N VAL A 286 -4.31 -3.45 -20.65
CA VAL A 286 -2.85 -3.62 -20.82
C VAL A 286 -2.44 -5.02 -20.37
N PRO A 287 -1.44 -5.64 -21.02
CA PRO A 287 -0.98 -6.97 -20.63
C PRO A 287 -0.19 -6.92 -19.31
N GLY A 288 -0.44 -7.88 -18.42
CA GLY A 288 0.37 -8.14 -17.24
C GLY A 288 1.71 -8.82 -17.58
N ARG A 289 2.22 -9.64 -16.66
CA ARG A 289 3.40 -10.48 -16.90
C ARG A 289 3.19 -11.35 -18.13
N THR A 290 4.16 -11.36 -19.05
CA THR A 290 4.10 -12.12 -20.30
C THR A 290 5.12 -13.27 -20.38
N ALA A 291 6.15 -13.25 -19.51
CA ALA A 291 7.14 -14.30 -19.43
C ALA A 291 7.50 -14.62 -17.97
N PRO A 292 7.81 -15.90 -17.64
CA PRO A 292 8.13 -16.30 -16.26
C PRO A 292 9.37 -15.59 -15.68
N ASP A 293 10.32 -15.22 -16.51
CA ASP A 293 11.57 -14.54 -16.17
C ASP A 293 11.46 -13.01 -16.19
N GLU A 294 10.33 -12.45 -16.62
CA GLU A 294 10.11 -11.01 -16.66
C GLU A 294 10.07 -10.42 -15.24
N ILE A 295 10.88 -9.39 -14.97
CA ILE A 295 10.78 -8.62 -13.73
C ILE A 295 9.62 -7.63 -13.85
N THR A 296 8.73 -7.63 -12.87
CA THR A 296 7.60 -6.69 -12.80
C THR A 296 7.72 -5.78 -11.59
N VAL A 297 7.38 -4.51 -11.75
CA VAL A 297 7.41 -3.50 -10.68
C VAL A 297 6.03 -2.88 -10.54
N MET A 298 5.57 -2.74 -9.32
CA MET A 298 4.42 -1.93 -8.93
C MET A 298 4.88 -0.78 -8.05
N LYS A 299 4.54 0.46 -8.41
CA LYS A 299 4.77 1.64 -7.59
C LYS A 299 3.44 2.24 -7.14
N THR A 300 3.32 2.49 -5.85
CA THR A 300 2.13 3.13 -5.26
C THR A 300 2.51 4.30 -4.37
N VAL A 301 1.68 5.34 -4.39
CA VAL A 301 1.67 6.46 -3.42
C VAL A 301 0.32 6.55 -2.72
N GLY A 302 -0.69 5.80 -3.21
CA GLY A 302 -2.06 5.81 -2.71
C GLY A 302 -2.84 7.05 -3.16
N PHE A 303 -4.13 6.88 -3.43
CA PHE A 303 -5.05 7.95 -3.80
C PHE A 303 -6.43 7.74 -3.16
N ALA A 304 -7.22 8.82 -3.06
CA ALA A 304 -8.38 8.85 -2.18
C ALA A 304 -9.55 7.94 -2.60
N THR A 305 -9.64 7.50 -3.86
CA THR A 305 -10.66 6.52 -4.27
C THR A 305 -10.53 5.22 -3.47
N LEU A 306 -9.30 4.76 -3.22
CA LEU A 306 -9.03 3.57 -2.42
C LEU A 306 -9.60 3.72 -1.00
N ASP A 307 -9.38 4.90 -0.38
CA ASP A 307 -9.88 5.18 0.95
C ASP A 307 -11.42 5.17 1.00
N VAL A 308 -12.09 5.81 0.03
CA VAL A 308 -13.56 5.87 -0.03
C VAL A 308 -14.17 4.50 -0.29
N VAL A 309 -13.65 3.73 -1.25
CA VAL A 309 -14.20 2.41 -1.61
C VAL A 309 -13.96 1.39 -0.50
N ALA A 310 -12.75 1.38 0.11
CA ALA A 310 -12.47 0.50 1.25
C ALA A 310 -13.34 0.87 2.46
N THR A 311 -13.55 2.18 2.74
CA THR A 311 -14.46 2.63 3.80
C THR A 311 -15.88 2.18 3.53
N ALA A 312 -16.37 2.32 2.30
CA ALA A 312 -17.71 1.88 1.93
C ALA A 312 -17.90 0.36 2.14
N ALA A 313 -16.91 -0.44 1.73
CA ALA A 313 -16.94 -1.89 1.94
C ALA A 313 -16.94 -2.28 3.42
N VAL A 314 -16.11 -1.60 4.25
CA VAL A 314 -16.11 -1.80 5.70
C VAL A 314 -17.46 -1.43 6.32
N VAL A 315 -18.06 -0.29 5.94
CA VAL A 315 -19.33 0.18 6.48
C VAL A 315 -20.49 -0.73 6.05
N GLU A 316 -20.51 -1.18 4.81
CA GLU A 316 -21.51 -2.12 4.28
C GLU A 316 -21.47 -3.42 5.09
N LYS A 317 -20.32 -4.04 5.21
CA LYS A 317 -20.11 -5.29 5.95
C LYS A 317 -20.42 -5.15 7.44
N ALA A 318 -20.05 -4.02 8.05
CA ALA A 318 -20.38 -3.73 9.45
C ALA A 318 -21.89 -3.65 9.68
N ARG A 319 -22.63 -3.00 8.79
CA ARG A 319 -24.11 -2.93 8.86
C ARG A 319 -24.78 -4.30 8.71
N GLU A 320 -24.31 -5.12 7.78
CA GLU A 320 -24.80 -6.50 7.60
C GLU A 320 -24.62 -7.34 8.88
N LEU A 321 -23.50 -7.13 9.60
CA LEU A 321 -23.16 -7.85 10.82
C LEU A 321 -23.74 -7.21 12.10
N GLY A 322 -24.34 -6.03 12.00
CA GLY A 322 -24.83 -5.27 13.17
C GLY A 322 -23.71 -4.76 14.07
N ILE A 323 -22.51 -4.49 13.48
CA ILE A 323 -21.32 -4.02 14.22
C ILE A 323 -21.20 -2.50 14.03
N GLY A 324 -20.78 -1.81 15.09
CA GLY A 324 -20.57 -0.37 15.11
C GLY A 324 -21.43 0.33 16.15
N THR A 325 -21.23 1.63 16.29
CA THR A 325 -22.03 2.49 17.18
C THR A 325 -22.78 3.51 16.35
N GLU A 326 -24.12 3.45 16.39
CA GLU A 326 -24.95 4.46 15.73
C GLU A 326 -25.08 5.70 16.61
N ILE A 327 -24.84 6.88 16.02
CA ILE A 327 -24.98 8.19 16.67
C ILE A 327 -25.93 9.05 15.81
N ALA A 328 -26.91 9.67 16.47
CA ALA A 328 -27.69 10.76 15.90
C ALA A 328 -26.90 12.08 16.08
N LEU A 329 -26.76 12.84 14.98
CA LEU A 329 -26.20 14.19 14.99
C LEU A 329 -27.33 15.19 14.80
#